data_292f976805b250bf588ef1a93ec55081
#
_entry.id   292f976805b250bf588ef1a93ec55081
#
_cell.length_a   1.000
_cell.length_b   1.000
_cell.length_c   1.000
_cell.angle_alpha   90.00
_cell.angle_beta   90.00
_cell.angle_gamma   90.00
#
_symmetry.space_group_name_H-M   'P 1'
#
loop_
_entity.id
_entity.type
_entity.pdbx_description
1 polymer ?
#
loop_
_entity_poly.entity_id
_entity_poly.type
_entity_poly.pdbx_seq_one_letter_code
_entity_poly.pdbx_strand_id
1 'polypeptide(L)'
;MDKETLSTLEGTAKRIRRGIIEGVYHAKSGHPGGSLSIADILAYLYTKEMHINPQNPKDDTRDRLVLSKGHTAPALYATLAECGFFSPEELKTLRKIDGRLQGHPDMKNIPGVDMTTGSLGLGISAACGMALVGKTEQKDYRVYAVVGDGESEEGQVWEASMFASHYKLSNLCVILDWNGLQIDGPVEKVMNPDRKSVV
;
A
#
# COMPACT_ATOMS: atom_id res chain seq x y z
N MET A 1 -13.66 9.98 16.81
CA MET A 1 -13.63 8.50 16.78
C MET A 1 -13.95 8.02 18.18
N ASP A 2 -14.91 7.13 18.34
CA ASP A 2 -15.25 6.55 19.64
C ASP A 2 -14.23 5.49 20.10
N LYS A 3 -14.30 5.12 21.38
CA LYS A 3 -13.34 4.18 21.99
C LYS A 3 -13.41 2.76 21.40
N GLU A 4 -14.59 2.33 20.96
CA GLU A 4 -14.80 1.02 20.39
C GLU A 4 -14.13 0.91 19.01
N THR A 5 -14.35 1.92 18.16
CA THR A 5 -13.68 2.03 16.85
C THR A 5 -12.17 2.05 17.00
N LEU A 6 -11.64 2.85 17.95
CA LEU A 6 -10.20 2.91 18.21
C LEU A 6 -9.64 1.54 18.62
N SER A 7 -10.29 0.86 19.56
CA SER A 7 -9.88 -0.47 20.01
C SER A 7 -9.88 -1.51 18.88
N THR A 8 -10.88 -1.43 17.99
CA THR A 8 -10.96 -2.31 16.81
C THR A 8 -9.79 -2.08 15.87
N LEU A 9 -9.48 -0.81 15.57
CA LEU A 9 -8.35 -0.42 14.70
C LEU A 9 -7.01 -0.85 15.28
N GLU A 10 -6.78 -0.63 16.58
CA GLU A 10 -5.57 -1.07 17.28
C GLU A 10 -5.44 -2.59 17.25
N GLY A 11 -6.54 -3.31 17.45
CA GLY A 11 -6.58 -4.77 17.35
C GLY A 11 -6.21 -5.26 15.96
N THR A 12 -6.79 -4.66 14.92
CA THR A 12 -6.49 -4.97 13.51
C THR A 12 -5.03 -4.68 13.18
N ALA A 13 -4.51 -3.50 13.57
CA ALA A 13 -3.11 -3.14 13.34
C ALA A 13 -2.13 -4.14 14.02
N LYS A 14 -2.46 -4.62 15.23
CA LYS A 14 -1.68 -5.66 15.92
C LYS A 14 -1.66 -6.98 15.13
N ARG A 15 -2.80 -7.41 14.60
CA ARG A 15 -2.87 -8.64 13.78
C ARG A 15 -2.13 -8.49 12.46
N ILE A 16 -2.23 -7.34 11.79
CA ILE A 16 -1.44 -7.02 10.59
C ILE A 16 0.06 -7.10 10.90
N ARG A 17 0.53 -6.46 11.98
CA ARG A 17 1.94 -6.52 12.39
C ARG A 17 2.40 -7.96 12.65
N ARG A 18 1.57 -8.77 13.30
CA ARG A 18 1.88 -10.18 13.52
C ARG A 18 2.00 -10.93 12.20
N GLY A 19 1.08 -10.74 11.27
CA GLY A 19 1.12 -11.35 9.94
C GLY A 19 2.35 -10.94 9.13
N ILE A 20 2.78 -9.66 9.21
CA ILE A 20 4.01 -9.18 8.60
C ILE A 20 5.22 -9.97 9.13
N ILE A 21 5.36 -10.06 10.45
CA ILE A 21 6.49 -10.77 11.09
C ILE A 21 6.45 -12.26 10.74
N GLU A 22 5.27 -12.88 10.77
CA GLU A 22 5.11 -14.30 10.43
C GLU A 22 5.54 -14.59 8.99
N GLY A 23 5.06 -13.79 8.02
CA GLY A 23 5.43 -13.95 6.62
C GLY A 23 6.94 -13.78 6.39
N VAL A 24 7.53 -12.70 6.89
CA VAL A 24 8.96 -12.42 6.75
C VAL A 24 9.81 -13.49 7.45
N TYR A 25 9.38 -13.96 8.64
CA TYR A 25 10.06 -15.03 9.37
C TYR A 25 10.12 -16.34 8.56
N HIS A 26 9.00 -16.77 7.97
CA HIS A 26 8.96 -17.99 7.16
C HIS A 26 9.68 -17.85 5.83
N ALA A 27 9.67 -16.66 5.25
CA ALA A 27 10.41 -16.37 4.02
C ALA A 27 11.92 -16.26 4.22
N LYS A 28 12.38 -15.98 5.45
CA LYS A 28 13.78 -15.62 5.76
C LYS A 28 14.31 -14.43 4.94
N SER A 29 13.40 -13.63 4.41
CA SER A 29 13.67 -12.51 3.50
C SER A 29 12.48 -11.57 3.45
N GLY A 30 12.71 -10.28 3.28
CA GLY A 30 11.67 -9.27 3.12
C GLY A 30 12.01 -7.93 3.76
N HIS A 31 11.06 -7.02 3.75
CA HIS A 31 11.21 -5.66 4.25
C HIS A 31 10.29 -5.41 5.46
N PRO A 32 10.65 -5.87 6.67
CA PRO A 32 9.77 -5.72 7.84
C PRO A 32 9.64 -4.26 8.28
N GLY A 33 10.69 -3.45 8.23
CA GLY A 33 10.66 -2.06 8.71
C GLY A 33 9.59 -1.22 8.01
N GLY A 34 9.71 -1.08 6.69
CA GLY A 34 8.74 -0.32 5.89
C GLY A 34 7.33 -0.92 5.90
N SER A 35 7.21 -2.25 6.10
CA SER A 35 5.92 -2.93 6.24
C SER A 35 5.25 -2.59 7.59
N LEU A 36 5.99 -2.64 8.67
CA LEU A 36 5.48 -2.30 10.02
C LEU A 36 5.09 -0.83 10.14
N SER A 37 5.80 0.06 9.43
CA SER A 37 5.56 1.50 9.42
C SER A 37 4.13 1.85 8.96
N ILE A 38 3.59 1.13 7.99
CA ILE A 38 2.27 1.42 7.41
C ILE A 38 1.12 0.56 7.98
N ALA A 39 1.38 -0.24 9.01
CA ALA A 39 0.36 -1.16 9.54
C ALA A 39 -0.89 -0.45 10.07
N ASP A 40 -0.76 0.70 10.74
CA ASP A 40 -1.89 1.48 11.24
C ASP A 40 -2.66 2.15 10.10
N ILE A 41 -1.93 2.65 9.09
CA ILE A 41 -2.53 3.25 7.89
C ILE A 41 -3.40 2.21 7.17
N LEU A 42 -2.86 1.01 6.93
CA LEU A 42 -3.59 -0.06 6.26
C LEU A 42 -4.76 -0.57 7.11
N ALA A 43 -4.59 -0.68 8.43
CA ALA A 43 -5.68 -1.03 9.33
C ALA A 43 -6.83 -0.04 9.20
N TYR A 44 -6.54 1.27 9.22
CA TYR A 44 -7.57 2.31 9.06
C TYR A 44 -8.23 2.24 7.69
N LEU A 45 -7.44 2.21 6.61
CA LEU A 45 -7.95 2.19 5.25
C LEU A 45 -8.90 1.01 5.01
N TYR A 46 -8.46 -0.21 5.32
CA TYR A 46 -9.21 -1.42 5.02
C TYR A 46 -10.35 -1.73 6.00
N THR A 47 -10.32 -1.17 7.21
CA THR A 47 -11.37 -1.44 8.22
C THR A 47 -12.44 -0.34 8.24
N LYS A 48 -12.07 0.90 7.92
CA LYS A 48 -12.94 2.06 8.16
C LYS A 48 -13.19 2.93 6.94
N GLU A 49 -12.18 3.17 6.13
CA GLU A 49 -12.22 4.20 5.08
C GLU A 49 -12.64 3.63 3.73
N MET A 50 -12.00 2.54 3.30
CA MET A 50 -12.20 1.99 1.97
C MET A 50 -13.44 1.12 1.87
N HIS A 51 -14.18 1.28 0.79
CA HIS A 51 -15.19 0.31 0.36
C HIS A 51 -14.48 -0.86 -0.33
N ILE A 52 -14.34 -1.97 0.39
CA ILE A 52 -13.72 -3.21 -0.09
C ILE A 52 -14.73 -4.35 -0.18
N ASN A 53 -14.44 -5.33 -1.02
CA ASN A 53 -15.28 -6.51 -1.16
C ASN A 53 -14.42 -7.79 -1.26
N PRO A 54 -14.09 -8.44 -0.13
CA PRO A 54 -13.28 -9.67 -0.13
C PRO A 54 -13.95 -10.84 -0.86
N GLN A 55 -15.29 -10.86 -0.91
CA GLN A 55 -16.06 -11.90 -1.59
C GLN A 55 -16.11 -11.71 -3.11
N ASN A 56 -15.92 -10.47 -3.57
CA ASN A 56 -15.78 -10.13 -4.98
C ASN A 56 -14.60 -9.17 -5.19
N PRO A 57 -13.35 -9.67 -5.16
CA PRO A 57 -12.14 -8.84 -5.30
C PRO A 57 -12.05 -8.07 -6.63
N LYS A 58 -12.85 -8.46 -7.62
CA LYS A 58 -12.92 -7.83 -8.95
C LYS A 58 -14.08 -6.85 -9.09
N ASP A 59 -14.80 -6.56 -8.01
CA ASP A 59 -15.87 -5.56 -8.01
C ASP A 59 -15.33 -4.22 -8.51
N ASP A 60 -15.94 -3.70 -9.57
CA ASP A 60 -15.48 -2.47 -10.22
C ASP A 60 -15.90 -1.20 -9.48
N THR A 61 -16.76 -1.33 -8.48
CA THR A 61 -17.24 -0.22 -7.64
C THR A 61 -16.44 -0.01 -6.37
N ARG A 62 -15.62 -1.01 -5.96
CA ARG A 62 -14.79 -0.90 -4.74
C ARG A 62 -13.66 0.12 -4.90
N ASP A 63 -13.19 0.65 -3.80
CA ASP A 63 -11.98 1.47 -3.77
C ASP A 63 -10.72 0.66 -4.14
N ARG A 64 -9.67 1.34 -4.55
CA ARG A 64 -8.39 0.74 -4.94
C ARG A 64 -7.26 1.23 -4.05
N LEU A 65 -6.33 0.32 -3.74
CA LEU A 65 -5.07 0.66 -3.08
C LEU A 65 -3.88 0.27 -3.95
N VAL A 66 -3.06 1.25 -4.28
CA VAL A 66 -1.77 1.04 -4.93
C VAL A 66 -0.66 1.20 -3.91
N LEU A 67 -0.05 0.08 -3.51
CA LEU A 67 1.15 0.10 -2.69
C LEU A 67 2.35 0.42 -3.58
N SER A 68 2.63 1.71 -3.79
CA SER A 68 3.69 2.18 -4.70
C SER A 68 5.06 1.69 -4.25
N LYS A 69 5.35 1.76 -2.95
CA LYS A 69 6.52 1.11 -2.33
C LYS A 69 6.33 -0.41 -2.23
N GLY A 70 6.33 -1.08 -3.38
CA GLY A 70 5.95 -2.49 -3.52
C GLY A 70 6.78 -3.47 -2.70
N HIS A 71 8.01 -3.11 -2.30
CA HIS A 71 8.84 -3.91 -1.42
C HIS A 71 8.20 -4.16 -0.04
N THR A 72 7.21 -3.36 0.37
CA THR A 72 6.45 -3.56 1.61
C THR A 72 5.21 -4.44 1.41
N ALA A 73 5.21 -5.29 0.38
CA ALA A 73 4.19 -6.30 0.12
C ALA A 73 3.76 -7.12 1.34
N PRO A 74 4.65 -7.48 2.31
CA PRO A 74 4.21 -8.20 3.51
C PRO A 74 3.10 -7.48 4.28
N ALA A 75 3.09 -6.13 4.30
CA ALA A 75 2.03 -5.37 4.96
C ALA A 75 0.70 -5.50 4.21
N LEU A 76 0.73 -5.38 2.89
CA LEU A 76 -0.48 -5.53 2.07
C LEU A 76 -1.04 -6.95 2.20
N TYR A 77 -0.20 -7.98 2.13
CA TYR A 77 -0.64 -9.37 2.25
C TYR A 77 -1.24 -9.67 3.61
N ALA A 78 -0.60 -9.21 4.69
CA ALA A 78 -1.14 -9.37 6.04
C ALA A 78 -2.50 -8.67 6.19
N THR A 79 -2.66 -7.50 5.58
CA THR A 79 -3.92 -6.76 5.57
C THR A 79 -5.00 -7.48 4.78
N LEU A 80 -4.69 -7.94 3.57
CA LEU A 80 -5.63 -8.67 2.73
C LEU A 80 -6.09 -9.99 3.38
N ALA A 81 -5.15 -10.72 4.02
CA ALA A 81 -5.47 -11.93 4.78
C ALA A 81 -6.39 -11.60 5.98
N GLU A 82 -6.09 -10.55 6.75
CA GLU A 82 -6.92 -10.10 7.86
C GLU A 82 -8.34 -9.70 7.42
N CYS A 83 -8.47 -9.11 6.24
CA CYS A 83 -9.76 -8.73 5.65
C CYS A 83 -10.48 -9.89 4.96
N GLY A 84 -9.90 -11.10 4.91
CA GLY A 84 -10.57 -12.29 4.38
C GLY A 84 -10.49 -12.47 2.86
N PHE A 85 -9.55 -11.82 2.17
CA PHE A 85 -9.31 -12.06 0.75
C PHE A 85 -8.67 -13.43 0.48
N PHE A 86 -7.93 -13.95 1.46
CA PHE A 86 -7.35 -15.29 1.45
C PHE A 86 -6.99 -15.73 2.88
N SER A 87 -6.64 -17.01 3.05
CA SER A 87 -6.32 -17.55 4.36
C SER A 87 -5.04 -16.94 4.95
N PRO A 88 -5.01 -16.55 6.25
CA PRO A 88 -3.80 -16.10 6.92
C PRO A 88 -2.65 -17.12 6.87
N GLU A 89 -2.95 -18.42 6.79
CA GLU A 89 -1.93 -19.49 6.67
C GLU A 89 -1.05 -19.33 5.41
N GLU A 90 -1.58 -18.67 4.36
CA GLU A 90 -0.82 -18.41 3.15
C GLU A 90 0.35 -17.44 3.38
N LEU A 91 0.33 -16.62 4.43
CA LEU A 91 1.45 -15.73 4.76
C LEU A 91 2.77 -16.51 4.94
N LYS A 92 2.69 -17.77 5.37
CA LYS A 92 3.85 -18.67 5.51
C LYS A 92 4.48 -19.07 4.16
N THR A 93 3.77 -18.82 3.06
CA THR A 93 4.26 -19.10 1.68
C THR A 93 4.93 -17.91 1.01
N LEU A 94 5.10 -16.79 1.74
CA LEU A 94 5.77 -15.59 1.21
C LEU A 94 7.12 -15.95 0.58
N ARG A 95 7.34 -15.53 -0.67
CA ARG A 95 8.57 -15.78 -1.46
C ARG A 95 8.93 -17.25 -1.65
N LYS A 96 8.00 -18.19 -1.42
CA LYS A 96 8.22 -19.59 -1.80
C LYS A 96 7.97 -19.77 -3.29
N ILE A 97 8.70 -20.72 -3.92
CA ILE A 97 8.65 -20.95 -5.36
C ILE A 97 7.24 -21.33 -5.84
N ASP A 98 6.53 -22.13 -5.03
CA ASP A 98 5.16 -22.57 -5.33
C ASP A 98 4.08 -21.69 -4.68
N GLY A 99 4.48 -20.61 -3.99
CA GLY A 99 3.58 -19.67 -3.35
C GLY A 99 3.21 -18.51 -4.28
N ARG A 100 1.95 -18.06 -4.22
CA ARG A 100 1.52 -16.89 -4.99
C ARG A 100 1.94 -15.55 -4.35
N LEU A 101 2.28 -15.53 -3.05
CA LEU A 101 2.69 -14.34 -2.34
C LEU A 101 4.15 -14.00 -2.67
N GLN A 102 4.33 -13.25 -3.74
CA GLN A 102 5.62 -12.84 -4.25
C GLN A 102 6.28 -11.74 -3.39
N GLY A 103 7.57 -11.45 -3.64
CA GLY A 103 8.29 -10.39 -2.92
C GLY A 103 7.75 -8.98 -3.15
N HIS A 104 7.00 -8.78 -4.23
CA HIS A 104 6.27 -7.57 -4.59
C HIS A 104 4.82 -7.93 -4.94
N PRO A 105 3.86 -6.98 -4.83
CA PRO A 105 2.47 -7.25 -5.15
C PRO A 105 2.28 -7.71 -6.59
N ASP A 106 1.44 -8.72 -6.80
CA ASP A 106 1.08 -9.23 -8.12
C ASP A 106 -0.44 -9.24 -8.29
N MET A 107 -0.96 -8.30 -9.08
CA MET A 107 -2.39 -8.13 -9.32
C MET A 107 -3.03 -9.28 -10.11
N LYS A 108 -2.23 -10.11 -10.80
CA LYS A 108 -2.76 -11.22 -11.60
C LYS A 108 -3.10 -12.43 -10.75
N ASN A 109 -2.32 -12.68 -9.70
CA ASN A 109 -2.38 -13.92 -8.93
C ASN A 109 -2.94 -13.73 -7.51
N ILE A 110 -2.93 -12.50 -6.97
CA ILE A 110 -3.30 -12.25 -5.57
C ILE A 110 -4.60 -11.45 -5.51
N PRO A 111 -5.70 -12.02 -4.97
CA PRO A 111 -6.96 -11.32 -4.85
C PRO A 111 -6.82 -10.11 -3.93
N GLY A 112 -7.42 -8.99 -4.32
CA GLY A 112 -7.36 -7.73 -3.59
C GLY A 112 -6.11 -6.87 -3.87
N VAL A 113 -5.16 -7.35 -4.65
CA VAL A 113 -4.03 -6.53 -5.16
C VAL A 113 -4.48 -5.81 -6.42
N ASP A 114 -4.49 -4.48 -6.39
CA ASP A 114 -4.97 -3.63 -7.48
C ASP A 114 -3.91 -3.32 -8.54
N MET A 115 -2.63 -3.33 -8.16
CA MET A 115 -1.52 -3.03 -9.06
C MET A 115 -0.28 -3.85 -8.71
N THR A 116 0.33 -4.43 -9.73
CA THR A 116 1.69 -4.98 -9.62
C THR A 116 2.67 -3.83 -9.51
N THR A 117 3.43 -3.77 -8.41
CA THR A 117 4.40 -2.70 -8.12
C THR A 117 5.75 -3.29 -7.73
N GLY A 118 6.78 -2.45 -7.64
CA GLY A 118 8.14 -2.87 -7.28
C GLY A 118 9.19 -1.88 -7.75
N SER A 119 9.07 -1.36 -8.97
CA SER A 119 9.87 -0.24 -9.43
C SER A 119 9.34 1.04 -8.78
N LEU A 120 10.17 1.66 -7.93
CA LEU A 120 9.79 2.83 -7.17
C LEU A 120 9.39 4.01 -8.08
N GLY A 121 8.44 4.80 -7.64
CA GLY A 121 7.91 5.94 -8.37
C GLY A 121 6.84 5.60 -9.43
N LEU A 122 6.72 4.34 -9.88
CA LEU A 122 5.76 3.98 -10.93
C LEU A 122 4.34 3.73 -10.41
N GLY A 123 4.20 3.27 -9.17
CA GLY A 123 2.89 2.95 -8.60
C GLY A 123 1.94 4.15 -8.53
N ILE A 124 2.45 5.31 -8.16
CA ILE A 124 1.65 6.56 -8.11
C ILE A 124 1.12 6.95 -9.50
N SER A 125 1.89 6.73 -10.56
CA SER A 125 1.43 6.98 -11.94
C SER A 125 0.28 6.07 -12.34
N ALA A 126 0.36 4.78 -11.95
CA ALA A 126 -0.75 3.84 -12.15
C ALA A 126 -1.99 4.26 -11.35
N ALA A 127 -1.82 4.72 -10.12
CA ALA A 127 -2.90 5.25 -9.29
C ALA A 127 -3.57 6.47 -9.93
N CYS A 128 -2.79 7.39 -10.52
CA CYS A 128 -3.31 8.52 -11.30
C CYS A 128 -4.17 8.04 -12.49
N GLY A 129 -3.72 7.01 -13.21
CA GLY A 129 -4.49 6.42 -14.31
C GLY A 129 -5.82 5.85 -13.84
N MET A 130 -5.82 5.08 -12.75
CA MET A 130 -7.04 4.52 -12.15
C MET A 130 -8.01 5.63 -11.70
N ALA A 131 -7.49 6.69 -11.05
CA ALA A 131 -8.29 7.82 -10.61
C ALA A 131 -8.89 8.60 -11.80
N LEU A 132 -8.11 8.77 -12.86
CA LEU A 132 -8.59 9.44 -14.08
C LEU A 132 -9.74 8.64 -14.73
N VAL A 133 -9.61 7.32 -14.83
CA VAL A 133 -10.69 6.45 -15.35
C VAL A 133 -11.95 6.60 -14.49
N GLY A 134 -11.82 6.51 -13.15
CA GLY A 134 -12.95 6.72 -12.25
C GLY A 134 -13.65 8.05 -12.47
N LYS A 135 -12.87 9.12 -12.62
CA LYS A 135 -13.40 10.45 -12.89
C LYS A 135 -14.08 10.57 -14.25
N THR A 136 -13.47 10.05 -15.31
CA THR A 136 -14.02 10.14 -16.68
C THR A 136 -15.26 9.27 -16.87
N GLU A 137 -15.33 8.12 -16.21
CA GLU A 137 -16.46 7.21 -16.23
C GLU A 137 -17.52 7.51 -15.16
N GLN A 138 -17.35 8.60 -14.40
CA GLN A 138 -18.27 9.03 -13.33
C GLN A 138 -18.52 7.93 -12.29
N LYS A 139 -17.46 7.20 -11.92
CA LYS A 139 -17.48 6.18 -10.87
C LYS A 139 -17.16 6.80 -9.50
N ASP A 140 -17.82 6.34 -8.45
CA ASP A 140 -17.69 6.89 -7.10
C ASP A 140 -16.48 6.36 -6.32
N TYR A 141 -15.75 5.38 -6.86
CA TYR A 141 -14.61 4.82 -6.16
C TYR A 141 -13.45 5.81 -6.00
N ARG A 142 -12.72 5.62 -4.92
CA ARG A 142 -11.49 6.34 -4.62
C ARG A 142 -10.26 5.46 -4.84
N VAL A 143 -9.14 6.11 -5.09
CA VAL A 143 -7.84 5.45 -5.23
C VAL A 143 -6.91 5.98 -4.16
N TYR A 144 -6.27 5.07 -3.43
CA TYR A 144 -5.28 5.37 -2.41
C TYR A 144 -3.92 4.88 -2.90
N ALA A 145 -2.89 5.71 -2.80
CA ALA A 145 -1.52 5.34 -3.13
C ALA A 145 -0.63 5.54 -1.91
N VAL A 146 0.17 4.53 -1.55
CA VAL A 146 1.14 4.63 -0.46
C VAL A 146 2.54 4.68 -1.05
N VAL A 147 3.23 5.81 -0.82
CA VAL A 147 4.57 6.13 -1.32
C VAL A 147 5.53 6.18 -0.14
N GLY A 148 6.76 5.71 -0.30
CA GLY A 148 7.80 5.84 0.71
C GLY A 148 8.56 7.17 0.60
N ASP A 149 9.24 7.58 1.69
CA ASP A 149 10.09 8.78 1.70
C ASP A 149 11.26 8.67 0.71
N GLY A 150 12.03 7.58 0.74
CA GLY A 150 13.06 7.34 -0.28
C GLY A 150 12.50 7.18 -1.69
N GLU A 151 11.28 6.64 -1.85
CA GLU A 151 10.59 6.58 -3.14
C GLU A 151 10.24 7.98 -3.66
N SER A 152 9.96 8.94 -2.78
CA SER A 152 9.63 10.30 -3.17
C SER A 152 10.80 11.07 -3.81
N GLU A 153 12.01 10.51 -3.79
CA GLU A 153 13.18 11.03 -4.50
C GLU A 153 13.14 10.74 -6.01
N GLU A 154 12.31 9.79 -6.44
CA GLU A 154 12.10 9.50 -7.86
C GLU A 154 11.36 10.65 -8.57
N GLY A 155 11.90 11.14 -9.68
CA GLY A 155 11.29 12.22 -10.47
C GLY A 155 9.87 11.89 -10.93
N GLN A 156 9.58 10.61 -11.16
CA GLN A 156 8.26 10.10 -11.55
C GLN A 156 7.17 10.42 -10.52
N VAL A 157 7.49 10.49 -9.23
CA VAL A 157 6.53 10.86 -8.18
C VAL A 157 6.05 12.29 -8.36
N TRP A 158 6.96 13.21 -8.73
CA TRP A 158 6.65 14.62 -8.99
C TRP A 158 5.89 14.81 -10.29
N GLU A 159 6.26 14.08 -11.34
CA GLU A 159 5.54 14.09 -12.61
C GLU A 159 4.10 13.62 -12.43
N ALA A 160 3.89 12.52 -11.67
CA ALA A 160 2.56 12.02 -11.33
C ALA A 160 1.77 13.02 -10.49
N SER A 161 2.41 13.70 -9.55
CA SER A 161 1.77 14.73 -8.70
C SER A 161 1.30 15.93 -9.52
N MET A 162 2.13 16.40 -10.46
CA MET A 162 1.75 17.47 -11.39
C MET A 162 0.58 17.03 -12.30
N PHE A 163 0.61 15.80 -12.79
CA PHE A 163 -0.49 15.23 -13.57
C PHE A 163 -1.79 15.18 -12.75
N ALA A 164 -1.75 14.65 -11.54
CA ALA A 164 -2.91 14.56 -10.66
C ALA A 164 -3.53 15.94 -10.37
N SER A 165 -2.68 16.92 -10.11
CA SER A 165 -3.10 18.30 -9.90
C SER A 165 -3.73 18.92 -11.15
N HIS A 166 -3.08 18.77 -12.31
CA HIS A 166 -3.58 19.30 -13.59
C HIS A 166 -4.96 18.75 -13.95
N TYR A 167 -5.14 17.44 -13.82
CA TYR A 167 -6.41 16.77 -14.10
C TYR A 167 -7.41 16.82 -12.93
N LYS A 168 -7.07 17.50 -11.83
CA LYS A 168 -7.94 17.66 -10.64
C LYS A 168 -8.51 16.32 -10.16
N LEU A 169 -7.64 15.36 -9.91
CA LEU A 169 -8.02 14.00 -9.48
C LEU A 169 -8.40 14.00 -7.98
N SER A 170 -9.57 14.55 -7.66
CA SER A 170 -10.07 14.67 -6.28
C SER A 170 -10.42 13.31 -5.64
N ASN A 171 -10.51 12.25 -6.45
CA ASN A 171 -10.71 10.88 -6.01
C ASN A 171 -9.40 10.11 -5.78
N LEU A 172 -8.23 10.76 -5.89
CA LEU A 172 -6.92 10.20 -5.54
C LEU A 172 -6.46 10.76 -4.19
N CYS A 173 -6.07 9.86 -3.28
CA CYS A 173 -5.40 10.19 -2.03
C CYS A 173 -4.00 9.57 -2.03
N VAL A 174 -2.96 10.40 -1.95
CA VAL A 174 -1.57 9.94 -1.85
C VAL A 174 -1.09 10.09 -0.41
N ILE A 175 -0.59 9.00 0.16
CA ILE A 175 -0.10 8.92 1.53
C ILE A 175 1.42 8.72 1.44
N LEU A 176 2.18 9.67 1.95
CA LEU A 176 3.63 9.58 2.07
C LEU A 176 3.99 8.98 3.43
N ASP A 177 4.55 7.77 3.42
CA ASP A 177 5.14 7.15 4.61
C ASP A 177 6.52 7.75 4.88
N TRP A 178 6.53 8.82 5.65
CA TRP A 178 7.74 9.51 6.07
C TRP A 178 8.32 8.87 7.32
N ASN A 179 8.93 7.69 7.18
CA ASN A 179 9.47 6.94 8.32
C ASN A 179 10.92 7.30 8.66
N GLY A 180 11.58 8.12 7.84
CA GLY A 180 12.93 8.62 8.07
C GLY A 180 14.04 7.60 7.78
N LEU A 181 13.71 6.44 7.23
CA LEU A 181 14.65 5.36 6.96
C LEU A 181 14.58 4.91 5.50
N GLN A 182 15.74 4.79 4.89
CA GLN A 182 15.96 4.23 3.57
C GLN A 182 16.94 3.05 3.69
N ILE A 183 16.98 2.13 2.73
CA ILE A 183 17.73 0.86 2.81
C ILE A 183 19.07 0.97 3.54
N ASP A 184 19.87 1.98 3.20
CA ASP A 184 21.26 2.13 3.66
C ASP A 184 21.39 2.98 4.94
N GLY A 185 20.30 3.53 5.46
CA GLY A 185 20.34 4.32 6.68
C GLY A 185 19.25 5.38 6.81
N PRO A 186 19.46 6.35 7.70
CA PRO A 186 18.57 7.50 7.80
C PRO A 186 18.49 8.29 6.48
N VAL A 187 17.28 8.66 6.07
CA VAL A 187 17.03 9.42 4.84
C VAL A 187 17.89 10.68 4.77
N GLU A 188 18.06 11.38 5.88
CA GLU A 188 18.92 12.57 5.97
C GLU A 188 20.38 12.35 5.55
N LYS A 189 20.86 11.09 5.65
CA LYS A 189 22.25 10.74 5.28
C LYS A 189 22.35 10.09 3.91
N VAL A 190 21.28 9.51 3.41
CA VAL A 190 21.26 8.85 2.09
C VAL A 190 20.92 9.87 1.01
N MET A 191 19.73 10.41 1.02
CA MET A 191 19.25 11.49 0.17
C MET A 191 18.08 12.15 0.89
N ASN A 192 18.24 13.38 1.36
CA ASN A 192 17.19 14.06 2.09
C ASN A 192 16.27 14.84 1.15
N PRO A 193 15.03 14.43 0.93
CA PRO A 193 14.10 15.15 0.07
C PRO A 193 13.63 16.47 0.65
N ASP A 194 14.14 16.91 1.79
CA ASP A 194 13.81 18.11 2.56
C ASP A 194 12.36 18.62 2.38
N ARG A 195 11.51 18.21 3.27
CA ARG A 195 10.09 18.59 3.32
C ARG A 195 9.81 20.11 3.25
N LYS A 196 10.79 20.94 3.61
CA LYS A 196 10.64 22.39 3.67
C LYS A 196 10.95 23.09 2.33
N SER A 197 11.77 22.46 1.50
CA SER A 197 12.15 23.01 0.20
C SER A 197 11.22 22.57 -0.94
N VAL A 198 10.18 21.82 -0.66
CA VAL A 198 9.22 21.28 -1.63
C VAL A 198 7.90 22.07 -1.66
N VAL A 199 7.86 23.23 -1.05
CA VAL A 199 6.69 24.14 -1.05
C VAL A 199 6.81 25.17 -2.16
#